data_adc73cb0a056a6ad0888d6895abc4dfb
#
_entry.id   adc73cb0a056a6ad0888d6895abc4dfb
#
_cell.length_a   1.000
_cell.length_b   1.000
_cell.length_c   1.000
_cell.angle_alpha   90.00
_cell.angle_beta   90.00
_cell.angle_gamma   90.00
#
_symmetry.space_group_name_H-M   'P 1'
#
loop_
_entity.id
_entity.type
_entity.pdbx_description
1 polymer ?
#
loop_
_entity_poly.entity_id
_entity_poly.type
_entity_poly.pdbx_seq_one_letter_code
_entity_poly.pdbx_strand_id
1 'polypeptide(L)'
;FAEYGHLDEIAFGEGGARIEVEVRGDIRTLRDATQPAVFVSAHQANWEVIGAAISRRNVPLAVVYSPPTNPLLDELLNRWRTQIGCELLARDESMRPLLHALRKGTSVGIVMDRRVDSGKDVALFGHPKPTTLVPARLALRHGFDLVPIRVERLQGARFRVTFHPPVAVPAGDDEIARAIRMT
;
A
#
# COMPACT_ATOMS: atom_id res chain seq x y z
N PHE A 1 3.49 -16.94 -8.42
CA PHE A 1 4.38 -17.53 -7.38
C PHE A 1 5.85 -17.55 -7.83
N ALA A 2 6.20 -17.84 -9.09
CA ALA A 2 7.59 -17.89 -9.55
C ALA A 2 8.38 -16.59 -9.29
N GLU A 3 7.73 -15.43 -9.36
CA GLU A 3 8.36 -14.13 -9.15
C GLU A 3 8.75 -13.86 -7.68
N TYR A 4 8.13 -14.55 -6.72
CA TYR A 4 8.49 -14.39 -5.31
C TYR A 4 9.93 -14.80 -5.02
N GLY A 5 10.43 -15.85 -5.69
CA GLY A 5 11.81 -16.30 -5.56
C GLY A 5 12.85 -15.37 -6.22
N HIS A 6 12.38 -14.37 -6.97
CA HIS A 6 13.21 -13.41 -7.72
C HIS A 6 12.86 -11.94 -7.42
N LEU A 7 12.17 -11.69 -6.30
CA LEU A 7 11.76 -10.32 -5.95
C LEU A 7 12.95 -9.37 -5.77
N ASP A 8 14.03 -9.85 -5.21
CA ASP A 8 15.28 -9.12 -5.06
C ASP A 8 15.91 -8.75 -6.41
N GLU A 9 15.95 -9.68 -7.34
CA GLU A 9 16.44 -9.43 -8.72
C GLU A 9 15.51 -8.47 -9.47
N ILE A 10 14.19 -8.61 -9.32
CA ILE A 10 13.20 -7.71 -9.91
C ILE A 10 13.33 -6.32 -9.30
N ALA A 11 13.55 -6.27 -7.98
CA ALA A 11 13.64 -5.03 -7.23
C ALA A 11 14.98 -4.32 -7.41
N PHE A 12 16.10 -5.04 -7.34
CA PHE A 12 17.44 -4.45 -7.18
C PHE A 12 18.50 -5.02 -8.13
N GLY A 13 18.15 -5.97 -9.01
CA GLY A 13 19.11 -6.64 -9.91
C GLY A 13 19.84 -5.69 -10.86
N GLU A 14 20.98 -6.16 -11.36
CA GLU A 14 21.80 -5.47 -12.37
C GLU A 14 20.99 -5.22 -13.65
N GLY A 15 20.61 -4.12 -13.94
CA GLY A 15 19.72 -3.80 -15.03
C GLY A 15 18.46 -3.08 -14.57
N GLY A 16 18.34 -2.77 -13.28
CA GLY A 16 17.46 -1.76 -12.60
C GLY A 16 16.10 -1.42 -13.21
N ALA A 17 15.91 -1.83 -14.45
CA ALA A 17 14.86 -1.43 -15.34
C ALA A 17 13.61 -2.34 -15.31
N ARG A 18 13.50 -3.26 -14.32
CA ARG A 18 12.30 -4.10 -14.23
C ARG A 18 11.13 -3.41 -13.54
N ILE A 19 11.40 -2.34 -12.80
CA ILE A 19 10.37 -1.51 -12.18
C ILE A 19 10.53 -0.08 -12.70
N GLU A 20 9.62 0.33 -13.58
CA GLU A 20 9.44 1.71 -13.99
C GLU A 20 8.60 2.42 -12.94
N VAL A 21 9.04 3.59 -12.47
CA VAL A 21 8.29 4.37 -11.49
C VAL A 21 7.80 5.67 -12.14
N GLU A 22 6.49 5.84 -12.13
CA GLU A 22 5.80 7.05 -12.57
C GLU A 22 5.20 7.77 -11.35
N VAL A 23 5.40 9.06 -11.22
CA VAL A 23 4.80 9.88 -10.16
C VAL A 23 3.91 10.93 -10.81
N ARG A 24 2.62 10.89 -10.48
CA ARG A 24 1.61 11.84 -10.95
C ARG A 24 1.26 12.82 -9.84
N GLY A 25 1.45 14.10 -10.10
CA GLY A 25 1.17 15.16 -9.14
C GLY A 25 2.23 15.29 -8.05
N ASP A 26 1.90 16.07 -7.03
CA ASP A 26 2.76 16.36 -5.91
C ASP A 26 2.45 15.44 -4.72
N ILE A 27 3.41 14.60 -4.35
CA ILE A 27 3.29 13.64 -3.26
C ILE A 27 4.34 13.97 -2.22
N ARG A 28 3.92 14.55 -1.10
CA ARG A 28 4.81 15.05 -0.04
C ARG A 28 5.82 14.02 0.43
N THR A 29 5.38 12.81 0.76
CA THR A 29 6.24 11.76 1.29
C THR A 29 7.33 11.30 0.32
N LEU A 30 7.13 11.43 -1.00
CA LEU A 30 8.15 11.08 -2.00
C LEU A 30 9.21 12.18 -2.17
N ARG A 31 8.96 13.39 -1.68
CA ARG A 31 9.91 14.52 -1.62
C ARG A 31 10.60 14.61 -0.26
N ASP A 32 9.85 14.29 0.79
CA ASP A 32 10.32 14.37 2.17
C ASP A 32 9.82 13.12 2.92
N ALA A 33 10.72 12.16 3.10
CA ALA A 33 10.42 10.88 3.75
C ALA A 33 10.05 11.03 5.24
N THR A 34 10.24 12.21 5.84
CA THR A 34 9.79 12.50 7.21
C THR A 34 8.28 12.79 7.29
N GLN A 35 7.62 12.94 6.13
CA GLN A 35 6.18 13.15 6.00
C GLN A 35 5.50 11.83 5.62
N PRO A 36 5.12 10.96 6.56
CA PRO A 36 4.58 9.66 6.25
C PRO A 36 3.21 9.75 5.56
N ALA A 37 2.89 8.76 4.73
CA ALA A 37 1.64 8.68 4.00
C ALA A 37 0.98 7.31 4.18
N VAL A 38 -0.31 7.23 3.86
CA VAL A 38 -1.07 6.01 3.72
C VAL A 38 -1.13 5.66 2.24
N PHE A 39 -0.39 4.64 1.84
CA PHE A 39 -0.41 4.10 0.49
C PHE A 39 -1.50 3.05 0.35
N VAL A 40 -2.28 3.13 -0.71
CA VAL A 40 -3.34 2.15 -1.00
C VAL A 40 -3.19 1.59 -2.41
N SER A 41 -3.45 0.30 -2.54
CA SER A 41 -3.39 -0.40 -3.82
C SER A 41 -4.40 -1.56 -3.86
N ALA A 42 -4.36 -2.34 -4.95
CA ALA A 42 -5.09 -3.56 -5.14
C ALA A 42 -4.15 -4.72 -5.49
N HIS A 43 -4.61 -5.97 -5.41
CA HIS A 43 -3.85 -7.16 -5.84
C HIS A 43 -3.73 -7.22 -7.37
N GLN A 44 -3.12 -6.20 -7.96
CA GLN A 44 -2.91 -6.05 -9.40
C GLN A 44 -1.50 -6.48 -9.77
N ALA A 45 -1.35 -7.21 -10.86
CA ALA A 45 -0.06 -7.68 -11.38
C ALA A 45 0.79 -8.35 -10.28
N ASN A 46 2.01 -7.84 -10.03
CA ASN A 46 2.81 -8.20 -8.85
C ASN A 46 2.87 -7.00 -7.89
N TRP A 47 1.88 -6.86 -7.03
CA TRP A 47 1.76 -5.75 -6.08
C TRP A 47 2.94 -5.68 -5.06
N GLU A 48 3.69 -6.77 -4.86
CA GLU A 48 4.87 -6.79 -3.99
C GLU A 48 5.95 -5.81 -4.46
N VAL A 49 6.03 -5.50 -5.75
CA VAL A 49 7.01 -4.54 -6.28
C VAL A 49 6.78 -3.09 -5.82
N ILE A 50 5.61 -2.79 -5.24
CA ILE A 50 5.32 -1.48 -4.63
C ILE A 50 6.30 -1.21 -3.49
N GLY A 51 6.53 -2.19 -2.62
CA GLY A 51 7.48 -2.07 -1.52
C GLY A 51 8.87 -1.67 -2.01
N ALA A 52 9.36 -2.32 -3.05
CA ALA A 52 10.65 -1.99 -3.66
C ALA A 52 10.66 -0.57 -4.28
N ALA A 53 9.59 -0.18 -4.95
CA ALA A 53 9.47 1.16 -5.56
C ALA A 53 9.49 2.28 -4.51
N ILE A 54 8.91 2.06 -3.33
CA ILE A 54 8.92 3.00 -2.21
C ILE A 54 10.28 2.99 -1.50
N SER A 55 10.83 1.80 -1.20
CA SER A 55 12.12 1.64 -0.52
C SER A 55 13.27 2.30 -1.28
N ARG A 56 13.28 2.21 -2.62
CA ARG A 56 14.27 2.90 -3.48
C ARG A 56 14.26 4.42 -3.34
N ARG A 57 13.22 4.99 -2.75
CA ARG A 57 13.10 6.43 -2.45
C ARG A 57 13.43 6.76 -1.00
N ASN A 58 14.00 5.81 -0.26
CA ASN A 58 14.33 5.92 1.16
C ASN A 58 13.12 6.31 2.04
N VAL A 59 11.90 5.97 1.61
CA VAL A 59 10.68 6.16 2.40
C VAL A 59 10.47 4.93 3.29
N PRO A 60 10.52 5.08 4.63
CA PRO A 60 10.22 3.98 5.54
C PRO A 60 8.79 3.47 5.31
N LEU A 61 8.62 2.17 5.14
CA LEU A 61 7.35 1.55 4.81
C LEU A 61 7.05 0.35 5.69
N ALA A 62 5.86 0.34 6.27
CA ALA A 62 5.24 -0.81 6.91
C ALA A 62 4.05 -1.29 6.07
N VAL A 63 3.95 -2.58 5.80
CA VAL A 63 2.87 -3.17 5.02
C VAL A 63 2.00 -4.09 5.87
N VAL A 64 0.68 -3.99 5.70
CA VAL A 64 -0.27 -4.88 6.36
C VAL A 64 -0.30 -6.21 5.63
N TYR A 65 -0.10 -7.29 6.36
CA TYR A 65 -0.17 -8.64 5.80
C TYR A 65 -1.06 -9.56 6.65
N SER A 66 -1.60 -10.59 6.01
CA SER A 66 -2.27 -11.68 6.69
C SER A 66 -1.34 -12.90 6.64
N PRO A 67 -0.88 -13.40 7.81
CA PRO A 67 -0.01 -14.57 7.84
C PRO A 67 -0.71 -15.76 7.20
N PRO A 68 -0.04 -16.53 6.33
CA PRO A 68 -0.57 -17.80 5.85
C PRO A 68 -0.63 -18.80 7.00
N THR A 69 -1.51 -19.81 6.88
CA THR A 69 -1.66 -20.87 7.90
C THR A 69 -0.44 -21.79 8.00
N ASN A 70 0.39 -21.86 6.96
CA ASN A 70 1.63 -22.64 6.96
C ASN A 70 2.79 -21.78 7.47
N PRO A 71 3.39 -22.10 8.65
CA PRO A 71 4.47 -21.28 9.22
C PRO A 71 5.73 -21.21 8.35
N LEU A 72 6.07 -22.26 7.62
CA LEU A 72 7.24 -22.26 6.73
C LEU A 72 7.03 -21.31 5.55
N LEU A 73 5.81 -21.25 5.02
CA LEU A 73 5.46 -20.32 3.96
C LEU A 73 5.45 -18.89 4.48
N ASP A 74 4.98 -18.68 5.70
CA ASP A 74 5.00 -17.36 6.35
C ASP A 74 6.43 -16.85 6.52
N GLU A 75 7.32 -17.68 7.06
CA GLU A 75 8.74 -17.33 7.21
C GLU A 75 9.39 -16.97 5.87
N LEU A 76 9.15 -17.78 4.84
CA LEU A 76 9.70 -17.55 3.50
C LEU A 76 9.21 -16.22 2.88
N LEU A 77 7.89 -15.96 2.94
CA LEU A 77 7.30 -14.73 2.43
C LEU A 77 7.80 -13.50 3.19
N ASN A 78 7.90 -13.61 4.52
CA ASN A 78 8.37 -12.52 5.36
C ASN A 78 9.84 -12.21 5.10
N ARG A 79 10.68 -13.23 4.89
CA ARG A 79 12.09 -13.05 4.49
C ARG A 79 12.20 -12.25 3.20
N TRP A 80 11.42 -12.58 2.17
CA TRP A 80 11.45 -11.86 0.89
C TRP A 80 10.98 -10.41 1.04
N ARG A 81 9.90 -10.18 1.80
CA ARG A 81 9.39 -8.81 2.03
C ARG A 81 10.36 -7.95 2.83
N THR A 82 11.06 -8.53 3.79
CA THR A 82 12.10 -7.82 4.55
C THR A 82 13.27 -7.43 3.65
N GLN A 83 13.65 -8.28 2.69
CA GLN A 83 14.72 -7.96 1.73
C GLN A 83 14.39 -6.74 0.86
N ILE A 84 13.13 -6.50 0.55
CA ILE A 84 12.70 -5.30 -0.18
C ILE A 84 12.50 -4.06 0.71
N GLY A 85 12.90 -4.13 1.99
CA GLY A 85 12.94 -2.98 2.89
C GLY A 85 11.62 -2.61 3.55
N CYS A 86 10.66 -3.55 3.66
CA CYS A 86 9.37 -3.32 4.30
C CYS A 86 9.34 -3.88 5.73
N GLU A 87 8.82 -3.11 6.67
CA GLU A 87 8.35 -3.62 7.96
C GLU A 87 7.00 -4.31 7.78
N LEU A 88 6.78 -5.43 8.50
CA LEU A 88 5.55 -6.20 8.37
C LEU A 88 4.66 -5.98 9.59
N LEU A 89 3.44 -5.52 9.35
CA LEU A 89 2.41 -5.40 10.38
C LEU A 89 1.36 -6.50 10.17
N ALA A 90 1.24 -7.39 11.15
CA ALA A 90 0.18 -8.39 11.12
C ALA A 90 -1.18 -7.68 11.06
N ARG A 91 -2.10 -8.23 10.24
CA ARG A 91 -3.44 -7.68 10.12
C ARG A 91 -4.15 -7.74 11.48
N ASP A 92 -4.47 -6.59 11.98
CA ASP A 92 -5.31 -6.38 13.16
C ASP A 92 -6.56 -5.59 12.70
N GLU A 93 -7.69 -5.82 13.35
CA GLU A 93 -8.92 -5.05 13.10
C GLU A 93 -8.80 -3.59 13.62
N SER A 94 -7.81 -3.33 14.47
CA SER A 94 -7.57 -2.00 15.02
C SER A 94 -6.67 -1.15 14.12
N MET A 95 -6.90 0.17 14.13
CA MET A 95 -6.04 1.14 13.45
C MET A 95 -4.76 1.46 14.25
N ARG A 96 -4.63 0.96 15.48
CA ARG A 96 -3.56 1.37 16.41
C ARG A 96 -2.13 1.10 15.89
N PRO A 97 -1.81 -0.12 15.39
CA PRO A 97 -0.47 -0.39 14.86
C PRO A 97 -0.12 0.53 13.69
N LEU A 98 -1.06 0.77 12.79
CA LEU A 98 -0.88 1.64 11.63
C LEU A 98 -0.63 3.09 12.05
N LEU A 99 -1.45 3.61 12.97
CA LEU A 99 -1.28 4.96 13.51
C LEU A 99 0.04 5.11 14.26
N HIS A 100 0.47 4.08 14.98
CA HIS A 100 1.75 4.08 15.66
C HIS A 100 2.92 4.16 14.66
N ALA A 101 2.92 3.38 13.59
CA ALA A 101 3.91 3.45 12.52
C ALA A 101 3.95 4.85 11.89
N LEU A 102 2.79 5.39 11.51
CA LEU A 102 2.69 6.73 10.92
C LEU A 102 3.24 7.81 11.85
N ARG A 103 2.93 7.77 13.15
CA ARG A 103 3.46 8.73 14.13
C ARG A 103 4.96 8.63 14.35
N LYS A 104 5.56 7.49 14.06
CA LYS A 104 7.02 7.28 14.08
C LYS A 104 7.72 7.69 12.79
N GLY A 105 6.99 8.22 11.81
CA GLY A 105 7.54 8.61 10.52
C GLY A 105 7.60 7.47 9.49
N THR A 106 6.97 6.32 9.78
CA THR A 106 6.90 5.18 8.86
C THR A 106 5.58 5.22 8.10
N SER A 107 5.63 5.30 6.77
CA SER A 107 4.44 5.21 5.91
C SER A 107 3.82 3.81 6.00
N VAL A 108 2.53 3.70 5.71
CA VAL A 108 1.85 2.39 5.74
C VAL A 108 1.28 2.05 4.37
N GLY A 109 1.40 0.78 3.98
CA GLY A 109 0.87 0.22 2.73
C GLY A 109 -0.27 -0.76 3.00
N ILE A 110 -1.40 -0.57 2.32
CA ILE A 110 -2.61 -1.38 2.50
C ILE A 110 -3.18 -1.76 1.14
N VAL A 111 -3.41 -3.06 0.92
CA VAL A 111 -4.12 -3.55 -0.27
C VAL A 111 -5.61 -3.67 0.09
N MET A 112 -6.49 -2.97 -0.66
CA MET A 112 -7.88 -2.71 -0.25
C MET A 112 -8.94 -3.51 -1.00
N ASP A 113 -8.59 -4.25 -2.04
CA ASP A 113 -9.55 -4.90 -2.93
C ASP A 113 -10.15 -6.20 -2.40
N ARG A 114 -9.72 -6.66 -1.23
CA ARG A 114 -10.36 -7.81 -0.56
C ARG A 114 -11.62 -7.38 0.18
N ARG A 115 -12.65 -8.23 0.12
CA ARG A 115 -13.85 -8.08 0.95
C ARG A 115 -13.48 -8.11 2.44
N VAL A 116 -14.06 -7.19 3.20
CA VAL A 116 -13.93 -7.11 4.65
C VAL A 116 -15.33 -7.13 5.26
N ASP A 117 -15.73 -8.23 5.91
CA ASP A 117 -17.11 -8.42 6.40
C ASP A 117 -17.52 -7.38 7.46
N SER A 118 -16.56 -6.88 8.25
CA SER A 118 -16.76 -5.75 9.17
C SER A 118 -16.71 -4.37 8.48
N GLY A 119 -16.51 -4.32 7.15
CA GLY A 119 -16.40 -3.11 6.35
C GLY A 119 -17.73 -2.39 6.15
N LYS A 120 -17.66 -1.29 5.40
CA LYS A 120 -18.84 -0.57 4.91
C LYS A 120 -19.03 -0.82 3.43
N ASP A 121 -20.27 -0.81 2.99
CA ASP A 121 -20.56 -0.93 1.57
C ASP A 121 -20.07 0.32 0.82
N VAL A 122 -19.12 0.08 -0.08
CA VAL A 122 -18.59 1.09 -1.01
C VAL A 122 -18.95 0.65 -2.42
N ALA A 123 -19.44 1.57 -3.24
CA ALA A 123 -19.78 1.26 -4.62
C ALA A 123 -18.51 1.01 -5.45
N LEU A 124 -18.34 -0.22 -5.92
CA LEU A 124 -17.28 -0.60 -6.85
C LEU A 124 -17.93 -1.05 -8.17
N PHE A 125 -17.68 -0.32 -9.24
CA PHE A 125 -18.31 -0.54 -10.55
C PHE A 125 -19.85 -0.66 -10.49
N GLY A 126 -20.49 0.17 -9.64
CA GLY A 126 -21.95 0.17 -9.47
C GLY A 126 -22.51 -0.92 -8.52
N HIS A 127 -21.66 -1.77 -7.97
CA HIS A 127 -22.06 -2.80 -7.01
C HIS A 127 -21.56 -2.50 -5.60
N PRO A 128 -22.37 -2.70 -4.54
CA PRO A 128 -21.94 -2.52 -3.17
C PRO A 128 -20.93 -3.63 -2.80
N LYS A 129 -19.82 -3.22 -2.23
CA LYS A 129 -18.78 -4.12 -1.76
C LYS A 129 -18.34 -3.74 -0.34
N PRO A 130 -18.44 -4.63 0.65
CA PRO A 130 -17.92 -4.42 1.99
C PRO A 130 -16.41 -4.17 1.96
N THR A 131 -16.00 -2.94 2.26
CA THR A 131 -14.61 -2.47 2.11
C THR A 131 -14.15 -1.81 3.42
N THR A 132 -12.86 -1.94 3.74
CA THR A 132 -12.28 -1.27 4.90
C THR A 132 -12.20 0.25 4.67
N LEU A 133 -12.64 1.03 5.67
CA LEU A 133 -12.47 2.49 5.67
C LEU A 133 -11.21 2.93 6.45
N VAL A 134 -10.40 2.00 6.94
CA VAL A 134 -9.23 2.31 7.78
C VAL A 134 -8.28 3.30 7.12
N PRO A 135 -7.85 3.14 5.86
CA PRO A 135 -6.94 4.08 5.20
C PRO A 135 -7.52 5.50 5.10
N ALA A 136 -8.77 5.61 4.66
CA ALA A 136 -9.45 6.90 4.53
C ALA A 136 -9.64 7.59 5.90
N ARG A 137 -9.97 6.83 6.94
CA ARG A 137 -10.12 7.36 8.31
C ARG A 137 -8.79 7.80 8.90
N LEU A 138 -7.68 7.12 8.62
CA LEU A 138 -6.34 7.57 9.01
C LEU A 138 -6.03 8.92 8.37
N ALA A 139 -6.30 9.06 7.07
CA ALA A 139 -6.12 10.33 6.36
C ALA A 139 -6.99 11.45 6.94
N LEU A 140 -8.29 11.20 7.12
CA LEU A 140 -9.25 12.20 7.62
C LEU A 140 -8.96 12.67 9.05
N ARG A 141 -8.71 11.72 9.97
CA ARG A 141 -8.54 12.03 11.39
C ARG A 141 -7.20 12.59 11.76
N HIS A 142 -6.18 12.24 11.02
CA HIS A 142 -4.79 12.52 11.39
C HIS A 142 -4.03 13.34 10.35
N GLY A 143 -4.68 13.72 9.24
CA GLY A 143 -4.11 14.59 8.22
C GLY A 143 -3.02 13.95 7.35
N PHE A 144 -2.93 12.61 7.30
CA PHE A 144 -2.02 11.92 6.40
C PHE A 144 -2.53 11.93 4.96
N ASP A 145 -1.63 12.01 4.01
CA ASP A 145 -1.98 11.83 2.60
C ASP A 145 -2.41 10.39 2.35
N LEU A 146 -3.53 10.22 1.65
CA LEU A 146 -3.98 8.93 1.11
C LEU A 146 -3.55 8.86 -0.36
N VAL A 147 -2.54 8.04 -0.64
CA VAL A 147 -1.89 7.99 -1.95
C VAL A 147 -2.20 6.66 -2.66
N PRO A 148 -3.01 6.68 -3.73
CA PRO A 148 -3.27 5.49 -4.52
C PRO A 148 -2.05 5.10 -5.36
N ILE A 149 -1.78 3.78 -5.43
CA ILE A 149 -0.70 3.21 -6.25
C ILE A 149 -1.29 2.15 -7.17
N ARG A 150 -0.96 2.24 -8.45
CA ARG A 150 -1.30 1.24 -9.46
C ARG A 150 -0.05 0.48 -9.88
N VAL A 151 -0.19 -0.83 -10.06
CA VAL A 151 0.85 -1.68 -10.64
C VAL A 151 0.34 -2.27 -11.95
N GLU A 152 1.13 -2.12 -13.00
CA GLU A 152 0.88 -2.72 -14.30
C GLU A 152 2.01 -3.67 -14.65
N ARG A 153 1.67 -4.84 -15.19
CA ARG A 153 2.65 -5.71 -15.84
C ARG A 153 2.84 -5.21 -17.27
N LEU A 154 4.06 -4.95 -17.64
CA LEU A 154 4.44 -4.60 -19.03
C LEU A 154 4.72 -5.89 -19.81
N GLN A 155 5.97 -6.20 -20.08
CA GLN A 155 6.37 -7.41 -20.78
C GLN A 155 7.25 -8.28 -19.88
N GLY A 156 6.94 -9.57 -19.79
CA GLY A 156 7.67 -10.50 -18.91
C GLY A 156 7.55 -10.08 -17.43
N ALA A 157 8.68 -10.06 -16.72
CA ALA A 157 8.80 -9.65 -15.33
C ALA A 157 9.16 -8.16 -15.21
N ARG A 158 8.61 -7.30 -16.06
CA ARG A 158 8.74 -5.84 -15.99
C ARG A 158 7.43 -5.23 -15.53
N PHE A 159 7.51 -4.23 -14.68
CA PHE A 159 6.36 -3.60 -14.04
C PHE A 159 6.45 -2.09 -14.12
N ARG A 160 5.30 -1.42 -14.19
CA ARG A 160 5.18 0.01 -13.95
C ARG A 160 4.42 0.22 -12.65
N VAL A 161 5.02 0.99 -11.75
CA VAL A 161 4.41 1.44 -10.50
C VAL A 161 4.09 2.92 -10.66
N THR A 162 2.81 3.24 -10.69
CA THR A 162 2.32 4.62 -10.80
C THR A 162 1.79 5.09 -9.45
N PHE A 163 2.40 6.14 -8.91
CA PHE A 163 1.90 6.87 -7.75
C PHE A 163 0.95 7.96 -8.25
N HIS A 164 -0.30 7.91 -7.81
CA HIS A 164 -1.31 8.93 -8.14
C HIS A 164 -1.30 10.07 -7.11
N PRO A 165 -1.84 11.25 -7.46
CA PRO A 165 -1.99 12.33 -6.51
C PRO A 165 -2.75 11.89 -5.26
N PRO A 166 -2.46 12.47 -4.09
CA PRO A 166 -3.24 12.20 -2.88
C PRO A 166 -4.73 12.43 -3.13
N VAL A 167 -5.54 11.53 -2.59
CA VAL A 167 -7.01 11.64 -2.67
C VAL A 167 -7.45 12.92 -1.98
N ALA A 168 -8.20 13.76 -2.67
CA ALA A 168 -8.74 14.97 -2.11
C ALA A 168 -9.71 14.66 -0.96
N VAL A 169 -9.60 15.43 0.12
CA VAL A 169 -10.51 15.30 1.27
C VAL A 169 -11.87 15.88 0.90
N PRO A 170 -12.96 15.07 0.85
CA PRO A 170 -14.27 15.57 0.51
C PRO A 170 -14.82 16.53 1.57
N ALA A 171 -15.60 17.50 1.16
CA ALA A 171 -16.35 18.39 2.07
C ALA A 171 -17.48 17.64 2.79
N GLY A 172 -17.92 18.17 3.94
CA GLY A 172 -19.04 17.67 4.74
C GLY A 172 -18.63 17.27 6.16
N ASP A 173 -19.61 17.11 7.03
CA ASP A 173 -19.40 16.87 8.47
C ASP A 173 -19.41 15.38 8.84
N ASP A 174 -20.07 14.54 8.05
CA ASP A 174 -20.12 13.09 8.27
C ASP A 174 -18.82 12.41 7.87
N GLU A 175 -18.04 11.97 8.85
CA GLU A 175 -16.77 11.26 8.66
C GLU A 175 -16.94 9.98 7.87
N ILE A 176 -17.98 9.21 8.12
CA ILE A 176 -18.20 7.92 7.44
C ILE A 176 -18.48 8.16 5.95
N ALA A 177 -19.38 9.10 5.65
CA ALA A 177 -19.70 9.47 4.28
C ALA A 177 -18.47 10.02 3.53
N ARG A 178 -17.63 10.82 4.19
CA ARG A 178 -16.35 11.31 3.63
C ARG A 178 -15.38 10.18 3.39
N ALA A 179 -15.21 9.26 4.35
CA ALA A 179 -14.33 8.11 4.22
C ALA A 179 -14.77 7.18 3.08
N ILE A 180 -16.07 6.96 2.88
CA ILE A 180 -16.62 6.19 1.76
C ILE A 180 -16.26 6.85 0.42
N ARG A 181 -16.36 8.18 0.31
CA ARG A 181 -16.00 8.91 -0.93
C ARG A 181 -14.50 8.89 -1.23
N MET A 182 -13.65 8.65 -0.24
CA MET A 182 -12.20 8.53 -0.41
C MET A 182 -11.73 7.09 -0.69
N THR A 183 -12.61 6.10 -0.54
CA THR A 183 -12.31 4.69 -0.74
C THR A 183 -12.69 4.20 -2.12
#